data_e07a9297f3a29db67f0198632c476c1b
#
_entry.id   e07a9297f3a29db67f0198632c476c1b
#
_cell.length_a   1.000
_cell.length_b   1.000
_cell.length_c   1.000
_cell.angle_alpha   90.00
_cell.angle_beta   90.00
_cell.angle_gamma   90.00
#
_symmetry.space_group_name_H-M   'P 1'
#
loop_
_entity.id
_entity.type
_entity.pdbx_description
1 polymer ?
#
loop_
_entity_poly.entity_id
_entity_poly.type
_entity_poly.pdbx_seq_one_letter_code
_entity_poly.pdbx_strand_id
1 'polypeptide(L)'
;MKKFLLLGAAAMLAGSVNAQTITGKMTLDWEHSMADHSGNETRSIGQLGKQALVPNYTTGKLEVWDASGKVKEYDVNTWLTENKATINPDDATAYTMGRGVSVDEAGNIIVNLQFSGVLSSTKFVAIKPDGTMKYIPCEFPGGLGATNGRMDFLGDKSAGDVFNEGYIVACPNAVQYAVVYCIYEGKQDKEFSYGVKIGAAENTESWNTESSAIFLEPFSSEAGHAPKFIARHRSFGNYRLSADGESALDKVSTISWDPTNASTTNFTAFTVGGESYIVGNQKDPVTGKRTHYWELQKVSTGETLVTWSMPTGEACNYNVGFASSVNEDGSVNIYQFNPGIRLAKYTLAADFSGINNVIADADENAPVEYYNLQGVKVEKPENGIFIKKQGAKATKIVAE
;
A
#
# COMPACT_ATOMS: atom_id res chain seq x y z
N MET A 1 -36.40 -6.21 -40.92
CA MET A 1 -35.63 -6.47 -39.70
C MET A 1 -34.16 -6.33 -39.98
N LYS A 2 -33.61 -5.17 -39.71
CA LYS A 2 -32.14 -4.89 -39.92
C LYS A 2 -31.45 -5.00 -38.56
N LYS A 3 -30.53 -5.98 -38.45
CA LYS A 3 -29.66 -6.12 -37.29
C LYS A 3 -28.53 -5.08 -37.43
N PHE A 4 -28.44 -4.16 -36.50
CA PHE A 4 -27.30 -3.28 -36.34
C PHE A 4 -26.23 -4.04 -35.55
N LEU A 5 -25.12 -4.34 -36.21
CA LEU A 5 -23.86 -4.73 -35.58
C LEU A 5 -23.20 -3.43 -35.10
N LEU A 6 -23.07 -3.24 -33.78
CA LEU A 6 -22.18 -2.24 -33.23
C LEU A 6 -20.76 -2.84 -33.27
N LEU A 7 -19.95 -2.45 -34.24
CA LEU A 7 -18.49 -2.62 -34.18
C LEU A 7 -17.96 -1.50 -33.25
N GLY A 8 -17.49 -1.88 -32.07
CA GLY A 8 -16.65 -1.01 -31.25
C GLY A 8 -15.29 -0.85 -31.95
N ALA A 9 -15.03 0.35 -32.46
CA ALA A 9 -13.73 0.71 -32.98
C ALA A 9 -12.74 0.89 -31.81
N ALA A 10 -11.93 -0.13 -31.53
CA ALA A 10 -10.72 0.05 -30.78
C ALA A 10 -9.76 0.88 -31.63
N ALA A 11 -9.47 2.10 -31.23
CA ALA A 11 -8.43 2.92 -31.81
C ALA A 11 -7.08 2.25 -31.53
N MET A 12 -6.57 1.50 -32.52
CA MET A 12 -5.19 1.05 -32.49
C MET A 12 -4.30 2.26 -32.80
N LEU A 13 -3.67 2.80 -31.78
CA LEU A 13 -2.48 3.62 -31.93
C LEU A 13 -1.35 2.68 -32.38
N ALA A 14 -1.03 2.75 -33.68
CA ALA A 14 0.11 2.06 -34.25
C ALA A 14 1.41 2.76 -33.83
N GLY A 15 1.89 2.46 -32.65
CA GLY A 15 3.27 2.64 -32.23
C GLY A 15 3.87 1.24 -32.07
N SER A 16 5.07 1.00 -32.58
CA SER A 16 5.77 -0.28 -32.67
C SER A 16 5.69 -1.09 -31.36
N VAL A 17 4.96 -2.17 -31.39
CA VAL A 17 4.45 -2.92 -30.27
C VAL A 17 5.47 -3.94 -29.82
N ASN A 18 6.12 -3.67 -28.73
CA ASN A 18 6.53 -4.73 -27.83
C ASN A 18 5.43 -4.86 -26.77
N ALA A 19 4.47 -5.73 -26.97
CA ALA A 19 3.34 -5.87 -26.06
C ALA A 19 3.80 -6.38 -24.70
N GLN A 20 3.29 -5.77 -23.65
CA GLN A 20 3.41 -6.29 -22.30
C GLN A 20 2.82 -7.71 -22.23
N THR A 21 3.55 -8.64 -21.65
CA THR A 21 3.04 -10.00 -21.39
C THR A 21 2.46 -10.06 -19.99
N ILE A 22 1.18 -10.38 -19.88
CA ILE A 22 0.48 -10.61 -18.61
C ILE A 22 0.02 -12.07 -18.60
N THR A 23 0.30 -12.77 -17.50
CA THR A 23 -0.25 -14.10 -17.21
C THR A 23 -1.15 -14.05 -16.00
N GLY A 24 -2.06 -15.01 -15.87
CA GLY A 24 -3.04 -15.05 -14.80
C GLY A 24 -4.24 -14.14 -15.05
N LYS A 25 -5.06 -13.94 -14.00
CA LYS A 25 -6.35 -13.24 -14.10
C LYS A 25 -6.22 -11.74 -13.82
N MET A 26 -5.36 -11.07 -14.57
CA MET A 26 -5.13 -9.62 -14.47
C MET A 26 -5.25 -8.98 -15.85
N THR A 27 -5.86 -7.80 -15.90
CA THR A 27 -6.02 -6.99 -17.10
C THR A 27 -5.42 -5.60 -16.91
N LEU A 28 -4.83 -5.04 -17.96
CA LEU A 28 -4.45 -3.63 -18.00
C LEU A 28 -5.69 -2.80 -18.33
N ASP A 29 -6.04 -1.87 -17.45
CA ASP A 29 -7.22 -0.99 -17.63
C ASP A 29 -6.85 0.26 -18.42
N TRP A 30 -5.76 0.92 -18.02
CA TRP A 30 -5.24 2.11 -18.66
C TRP A 30 -3.76 2.32 -18.34
N GLU A 31 -3.10 3.10 -19.20
CA GLU A 31 -1.73 3.57 -18.97
C GLU A 31 -1.52 4.99 -19.52
N HIS A 32 -0.60 5.73 -18.90
CA HIS A 32 -0.16 7.04 -19.33
C HIS A 32 1.37 7.09 -19.44
N SER A 33 1.86 7.80 -20.46
CA SER A 33 3.29 8.11 -20.55
C SER A 33 3.69 9.07 -19.45
N MET A 34 4.82 8.79 -18.80
CA MET A 34 5.39 9.59 -17.71
C MET A 34 6.77 10.14 -18.11
N ALA A 35 6.99 10.41 -19.40
CA ALA A 35 8.27 10.88 -19.92
C ALA A 35 8.75 12.18 -19.28
N ASP A 36 7.84 13.06 -18.88
CA ASP A 36 8.09 14.31 -18.16
C ASP A 36 8.45 14.11 -16.66
N HIS A 37 8.34 12.87 -16.16
CA HIS A 37 8.72 12.45 -14.80
C HIS A 37 10.07 11.72 -14.78
N SER A 38 10.89 11.81 -15.79
CA SER A 38 12.15 11.06 -15.91
C SER A 38 13.17 11.39 -14.81
N GLY A 39 13.17 12.64 -14.31
CA GLY A 39 13.97 13.07 -13.15
C GLY A 39 13.32 12.78 -11.80
N ASN A 40 12.13 12.24 -11.77
CA ASN A 40 11.38 12.00 -10.56
C ASN A 40 11.79 10.67 -9.93
N GLU A 41 12.66 10.71 -8.94
CA GLU A 41 13.04 9.52 -8.16
C GLU A 41 11.95 9.11 -7.15
N THR A 42 10.69 9.34 -7.49
CA THR A 42 9.55 8.87 -6.70
C THR A 42 9.64 7.37 -6.50
N ARG A 43 9.53 6.94 -5.26
CA ARG A 43 9.79 5.57 -4.85
C ARG A 43 8.56 4.86 -4.31
N SER A 44 7.48 5.59 -4.08
CA SER A 44 6.18 5.02 -3.78
C SER A 44 5.08 5.90 -4.34
N ILE A 45 4.00 5.27 -4.69
CA ILE A 45 2.75 5.91 -5.09
C ILE A 45 1.65 5.52 -4.11
N GLY A 46 0.58 6.30 -4.07
CA GLY A 46 -0.62 5.99 -3.32
C GLY A 46 -1.78 5.67 -4.25
N GLN A 47 -2.89 5.28 -3.62
CA GLN A 47 -4.14 5.03 -4.30
C GLN A 47 -5.28 5.67 -3.51
N LEU A 48 -6.12 6.44 -4.15
CA LEU A 48 -7.30 7.08 -3.57
C LEU A 48 -8.53 6.75 -4.40
N GLY A 49 -9.39 5.88 -3.91
CA GLY A 49 -10.51 5.36 -4.67
C GLY A 49 -10.03 4.68 -5.97
N LYS A 50 -10.42 5.20 -7.13
CA LYS A 50 -10.00 4.69 -8.45
C LYS A 50 -8.87 5.50 -9.09
N GLN A 51 -8.14 6.29 -8.31
CA GLN A 51 -7.11 7.22 -8.77
C GLN A 51 -5.74 6.84 -8.19
N ALA A 52 -4.70 7.07 -8.97
CA ALA A 52 -3.32 6.97 -8.52
C ALA A 52 -2.84 8.31 -7.98
N LEU A 53 -2.02 8.27 -6.93
CA LEU A 53 -1.35 9.42 -6.35
C LEU A 53 0.14 9.32 -6.63
N VAL A 54 0.68 10.25 -7.40
CA VAL A 54 2.09 10.27 -7.81
C VAL A 54 2.77 11.50 -7.21
N PRO A 55 3.69 11.34 -6.26
CA PRO A 55 4.46 12.47 -5.77
C PRO A 55 5.46 12.91 -6.83
N ASN A 56 5.35 14.18 -7.24
CA ASN A 56 6.34 14.85 -8.07
C ASN A 56 7.22 15.74 -7.17
N TYR A 57 8.25 15.13 -6.56
CA TYR A 57 9.08 15.85 -5.60
C TYR A 57 9.89 17.00 -6.24
N THR A 58 10.14 16.94 -7.55
CA THR A 58 10.84 18.02 -8.28
C THR A 58 10.02 19.29 -8.28
N THR A 59 8.71 19.18 -8.44
CA THR A 59 7.78 20.33 -8.41
C THR A 59 7.19 20.57 -7.01
N GLY A 60 7.33 19.63 -6.09
CA GLY A 60 6.73 19.67 -4.75
C GLY A 60 5.22 19.48 -4.74
N LYS A 61 4.70 18.83 -5.79
CA LYS A 61 3.27 18.61 -5.97
C LYS A 61 2.94 17.11 -5.92
N LEU A 62 1.83 16.81 -5.30
CA LEU A 62 1.23 15.48 -5.35
C LEU A 62 0.16 15.48 -6.45
N GLU A 63 0.36 14.67 -7.46
CA GLU A 63 -0.50 14.58 -8.63
C GLU A 63 -1.50 13.43 -8.50
N VAL A 64 -2.73 13.68 -8.94
CA VAL A 64 -3.82 12.69 -8.95
C VAL A 64 -4.13 12.33 -10.39
N TRP A 65 -4.10 11.03 -10.68
CA TRP A 65 -4.24 10.49 -12.03
C TRP A 65 -5.35 9.46 -12.10
N ASP A 66 -6.09 9.45 -13.21
CA ASP A 66 -7.05 8.40 -13.56
C ASP A 66 -6.97 8.05 -15.07
N ALA A 67 -7.97 7.33 -15.57
CA ALA A 67 -8.01 6.93 -16.99
C ALA A 67 -8.00 8.11 -17.98
N SER A 68 -8.41 9.30 -17.55
CA SER A 68 -8.43 10.52 -18.38
C SER A 68 -7.10 11.30 -18.36
N GLY A 69 -6.18 10.96 -17.47
CA GLY A 69 -4.90 11.64 -17.26
C GLY A 69 -4.78 12.26 -15.87
N LYS A 70 -3.96 13.33 -15.75
CA LYS A 70 -3.84 14.10 -14.51
C LYS A 70 -5.10 14.95 -14.30
N VAL A 71 -5.82 14.69 -13.19
CA VAL A 71 -7.11 15.34 -12.90
C VAL A 71 -7.04 16.37 -11.78
N LYS A 72 -6.04 16.25 -10.89
CA LYS A 72 -5.88 17.16 -9.75
C LYS A 72 -4.41 17.20 -9.31
N GLU A 73 -4.03 18.24 -8.60
CA GLU A 73 -2.76 18.27 -7.86
C GLU A 73 -2.94 18.98 -6.51
N TYR A 74 -2.11 18.60 -5.53
CA TYR A 74 -1.99 19.27 -4.25
C TYR A 74 -0.60 19.89 -4.18
N ASP A 75 -0.51 21.21 -4.02
CA ASP A 75 0.75 21.93 -3.93
C ASP A 75 1.28 21.92 -2.49
N VAL A 76 1.99 20.86 -2.14
CA VAL A 76 2.51 20.64 -0.80
C VAL A 76 3.61 21.63 -0.45
N ASN A 77 4.49 21.95 -1.41
CA ASN A 77 5.59 22.86 -1.14
C ASN A 77 5.13 24.30 -0.90
N THR A 78 4.13 24.78 -1.64
CA THR A 78 3.54 26.10 -1.38
C THR A 78 2.92 26.12 0.02
N TRP A 79 2.12 25.11 0.38
CA TRP A 79 1.52 25.03 1.71
C TRP A 79 2.59 25.02 2.83
N LEU A 80 3.66 24.22 2.68
CA LEU A 80 4.77 24.18 3.64
C LEU A 80 5.45 25.56 3.79
N THR A 81 5.64 26.27 2.69
CA THR A 81 6.25 27.60 2.69
C THR A 81 5.37 28.62 3.43
N GLU A 82 4.09 28.63 3.16
CA GLU A 82 3.11 29.53 3.79
C GLU A 82 2.95 29.27 5.30
N ASN A 83 3.10 28.01 5.72
CA ASN A 83 2.96 27.59 7.12
C ASN A 83 4.30 27.39 7.84
N LYS A 84 5.41 27.82 7.27
CA LYS A 84 6.77 27.60 7.78
C LYS A 84 6.94 27.98 9.25
N ALA A 85 6.45 29.14 9.65
CA ALA A 85 6.58 29.64 11.02
C ALA A 85 5.86 28.74 12.07
N THR A 86 4.77 28.09 11.66
CA THR A 86 4.03 27.16 12.53
C THR A 86 4.64 25.76 12.54
N ILE A 87 5.17 25.32 11.38
CA ILE A 87 5.72 23.98 11.22
C ILE A 87 7.11 23.87 11.86
N ASN A 88 7.94 24.88 11.67
CA ASN A 88 9.32 24.89 12.17
C ASN A 88 9.77 26.31 12.49
N PRO A 89 9.34 26.91 13.60
CA PRO A 89 9.63 28.28 13.94
C PRO A 89 11.13 28.56 14.17
N ASP A 90 11.89 27.55 14.60
CA ASP A 90 13.30 27.69 14.99
C ASP A 90 14.28 27.36 13.85
N ASP A 91 13.80 26.86 12.71
CA ASP A 91 14.66 26.48 11.60
C ASP A 91 14.50 27.40 10.39
N ALA A 92 15.63 27.95 9.94
CA ALA A 92 15.68 28.83 8.76
C ALA A 92 15.45 28.04 7.45
N THR A 93 15.62 26.74 7.45
CA THR A 93 15.50 25.87 6.28
C THR A 93 14.08 25.33 6.12
N ALA A 94 13.58 25.32 4.89
CA ALA A 94 12.24 24.84 4.60
C ALA A 94 12.23 23.32 4.43
N TYR A 95 11.21 22.67 5.02
CA TYR A 95 10.83 21.33 4.57
C TYR A 95 10.25 21.42 3.16
N THR A 96 10.46 20.36 2.40
CA THR A 96 9.82 20.14 1.11
C THR A 96 9.16 18.76 1.10
N MET A 97 8.24 18.55 0.16
CA MET A 97 7.62 17.25 -0.03
C MET A 97 8.67 16.18 -0.32
N GLY A 98 8.56 15.06 0.33
CA GLY A 98 9.41 13.90 0.10
C GLY A 98 8.99 13.06 -1.11
N ARG A 99 9.50 11.85 -1.18
CA ARG A 99 9.40 10.96 -2.35
C ARG A 99 8.35 9.87 -2.19
N GLY A 100 7.62 9.87 -1.09
CA GLY A 100 6.69 8.82 -0.74
C GLY A 100 5.32 9.33 -0.35
N VAL A 101 4.31 8.56 -0.70
CA VAL A 101 2.91 8.81 -0.37
C VAL A 101 2.25 7.53 0.11
N SER A 102 1.33 7.66 1.03
CA SER A 102 0.40 6.60 1.42
C SER A 102 -1.01 7.18 1.60
N VAL A 103 -2.00 6.30 1.70
CA VAL A 103 -3.40 6.69 1.94
C VAL A 103 -3.91 5.83 3.08
N ASP A 104 -4.58 6.44 4.05
CA ASP A 104 -5.25 5.73 5.13
C ASP A 104 -6.67 5.28 4.75
N GLU A 105 -7.34 4.58 5.65
CA GLU A 105 -8.68 4.03 5.40
C GLU A 105 -9.77 5.10 5.29
N ALA A 106 -9.56 6.26 5.93
CA ALA A 106 -10.45 7.40 5.80
C ALA A 106 -10.23 8.19 4.49
N GLY A 107 -9.25 7.79 3.67
CA GLY A 107 -8.89 8.45 2.43
C GLY A 107 -8.01 9.68 2.62
N ASN A 108 -7.40 9.86 3.79
CA ASN A 108 -6.41 10.91 3.96
C ASN A 108 -5.08 10.48 3.33
N ILE A 109 -4.45 11.41 2.66
CA ILE A 109 -3.18 11.21 1.99
C ILE A 109 -2.07 11.62 2.94
N ILE A 110 -1.07 10.78 3.11
CA ILE A 110 0.09 11.04 3.96
C ILE A 110 1.32 11.10 3.07
N VAL A 111 2.04 12.22 3.10
CA VAL A 111 3.33 12.39 2.45
C VAL A 111 4.42 12.59 3.48
N ASN A 112 5.56 11.94 3.30
CA ASN A 112 6.72 12.22 4.11
C ASN A 112 7.39 13.50 3.63
N LEU A 113 8.13 14.17 4.52
CA LEU A 113 8.86 15.38 4.21
C LEU A 113 10.36 15.09 4.05
N GLN A 114 11.03 15.98 3.39
CA GLN A 114 12.49 16.02 3.31
C GLN A 114 13.03 17.37 3.76
N PHE A 115 14.25 17.34 4.30
CA PHE A 115 14.98 18.49 4.75
C PHE A 115 16.37 18.48 4.10
N SER A 116 16.74 19.53 3.39
CA SER A 116 18.01 19.58 2.63
C SER A 116 18.26 18.33 1.77
N GLY A 117 17.22 17.83 1.09
CA GLY A 117 17.29 16.63 0.25
C GLY A 117 17.33 15.30 1.00
N VAL A 118 17.28 15.31 2.34
CA VAL A 118 17.22 14.10 3.18
C VAL A 118 15.78 13.83 3.60
N LEU A 119 15.27 12.64 3.26
CA LEU A 119 13.93 12.23 3.66
C LEU A 119 13.83 12.06 5.18
N SER A 120 12.74 12.53 5.76
CA SER A 120 12.45 12.38 7.18
C SER A 120 11.53 11.18 7.40
N SER A 121 11.86 10.37 8.38
CA SER A 121 11.00 9.29 8.87
C SER A 121 10.07 9.71 10.02
N THR A 122 10.14 10.98 10.43
CA THR A 122 9.41 11.51 11.58
C THR A 122 8.56 12.73 11.23
N LYS A 123 8.56 13.19 9.99
CA LYS A 123 7.85 14.41 9.59
C LYS A 123 6.95 14.11 8.40
N PHE A 124 5.67 14.35 8.59
CA PHE A 124 4.63 14.05 7.62
C PHE A 124 3.69 15.22 7.42
N VAL A 125 3.05 15.27 6.27
CA VAL A 125 1.86 16.08 6.02
C VAL A 125 0.72 15.13 5.69
N ALA A 126 -0.39 15.26 6.41
CA ALA A 126 -1.64 14.63 6.07
C ALA A 126 -2.51 15.59 5.27
N ILE A 127 -3.19 15.09 4.25
CA ILE A 127 -4.01 15.87 3.32
C ILE A 127 -5.36 15.18 3.21
N LYS A 128 -6.45 15.89 3.55
CA LYS A 128 -7.80 15.41 3.30
C LYS A 128 -8.13 15.49 1.80
N PRO A 129 -9.11 14.71 1.31
CA PRO A 129 -9.55 14.78 -0.08
C PRO A 129 -9.99 16.18 -0.53
N ASP A 130 -10.49 17.01 0.38
CA ASP A 130 -10.87 18.40 0.13
C ASP A 130 -9.67 19.36 -0.02
N GLY A 131 -8.46 18.90 0.31
CA GLY A 131 -7.22 19.68 0.26
C GLY A 131 -6.79 20.28 1.60
N THR A 132 -7.55 20.07 2.68
CA THR A 132 -7.11 20.49 4.02
C THR A 132 -5.84 19.75 4.41
N MET A 133 -4.80 20.48 4.76
CA MET A 133 -3.48 19.91 5.12
C MET A 133 -3.17 20.12 6.60
N LYS A 134 -2.46 19.14 7.18
CA LYS A 134 -2.00 19.17 8.56
C LYS A 134 -0.58 18.61 8.65
N TYR A 135 0.28 19.32 9.38
CA TYR A 135 1.61 18.82 9.73
C TYR A 135 1.51 17.84 10.91
N ILE A 136 2.15 16.68 10.76
CA ILE A 136 2.20 15.64 11.78
C ILE A 136 3.68 15.38 12.12
N PRO A 137 4.22 16.08 13.12
CA PRO A 137 5.54 15.76 13.64
C PRO A 137 5.47 14.54 14.53
N CYS A 138 6.35 13.57 14.28
CA CYS A 138 6.58 12.43 15.13
C CYS A 138 7.98 12.46 15.72
N GLU A 139 8.17 11.74 16.81
CA GLU A 139 9.45 11.49 17.45
C GLU A 139 9.69 9.98 17.53
N PHE A 140 10.94 9.56 17.47
CA PHE A 140 11.24 8.15 17.67
C PHE A 140 10.83 7.70 19.08
N PRO A 141 10.19 6.54 19.23
CA PRO A 141 9.94 5.94 20.53
C PRO A 141 11.22 5.81 21.34
N GLY A 142 11.12 5.96 22.66
CA GLY A 142 12.26 5.93 23.57
C GLY A 142 13.10 4.65 23.43
N GLY A 143 14.42 4.79 23.45
CA GLY A 143 15.35 3.67 23.34
C GLY A 143 15.76 3.28 21.92
N LEU A 144 15.10 3.76 20.89
CA LEU A 144 15.57 3.64 19.52
C LEU A 144 16.60 4.74 19.27
N GLY A 145 17.85 4.37 19.08
CA GLY A 145 18.94 5.32 18.86
C GLY A 145 18.60 6.28 17.71
N ALA A 146 18.65 7.57 18.00
CA ALA A 146 18.37 8.64 17.04
C ALA A 146 19.51 8.68 16.00
N THR A 147 19.40 7.89 14.96
CA THR A 147 20.21 8.08 13.77
C THR A 147 19.36 8.84 12.75
N ASN A 148 19.97 9.80 12.14
CA ASN A 148 19.48 10.74 11.11
C ASN A 148 18.23 10.35 10.31
N GLY A 149 17.17 9.96 10.96
CA GLY A 149 15.80 9.72 10.52
C GLY A 149 15.50 9.64 9.03
N ARG A 150 16.44 9.11 8.24
CA ARG A 150 16.31 9.00 6.80
C ARG A 150 15.40 7.85 6.45
N MET A 151 14.38 8.13 5.70
CA MET A 151 13.45 7.14 5.17
C MET A 151 13.52 7.16 3.65
N ASP A 152 13.68 5.99 3.03
CA ASP A 152 13.74 5.96 1.57
C ASP A 152 12.36 5.88 0.92
N PHE A 153 11.36 5.27 1.61
CA PHE A 153 10.05 5.04 1.00
C PHE A 153 8.90 5.19 1.98
N LEU A 154 7.80 5.73 1.49
CA LEU A 154 6.47 5.59 2.07
C LEU A 154 5.63 4.84 1.05
N GLY A 155 5.34 3.55 1.28
CA GLY A 155 4.35 2.82 0.53
C GLY A 155 2.96 3.02 1.13
N ASP A 156 2.12 2.02 1.06
CA ASP A 156 0.82 1.97 1.74
C ASP A 156 1.04 1.72 3.24
N LYS A 157 1.38 2.76 3.97
CA LYS A 157 1.95 2.69 5.32
C LYS A 157 1.14 3.39 6.40
N SER A 158 -0.11 3.68 6.13
CA SER A 158 -1.02 4.30 7.09
C SER A 158 -2.33 3.53 7.14
N ALA A 159 -2.95 3.50 8.30
CA ALA A 159 -4.24 2.85 8.54
C ALA A 159 -5.10 3.72 9.45
N GLY A 160 -6.42 3.57 9.41
CA GLY A 160 -7.39 4.32 10.18
C GLY A 160 -7.65 5.70 9.62
N ASP A 161 -7.66 6.70 10.50
CA ASP A 161 -7.83 8.13 10.17
C ASP A 161 -6.75 8.95 10.89
N VAL A 162 -5.70 9.33 10.20
CA VAL A 162 -4.58 10.09 10.80
C VAL A 162 -4.94 11.50 11.26
N PHE A 163 -6.12 12.00 10.96
CA PHE A 163 -6.65 13.23 11.55
C PHE A 163 -7.29 13.01 12.93
N ASN A 164 -7.67 11.77 13.25
CA ASN A 164 -8.29 11.34 14.50
C ASN A 164 -7.50 10.21 15.15
N GLU A 165 -7.72 8.96 14.75
CA GLU A 165 -7.05 7.78 15.28
C GLU A 165 -6.54 6.89 14.15
N GLY A 166 -5.28 6.52 14.18
CA GLY A 166 -4.69 5.70 13.14
C GLY A 166 -3.24 5.31 13.42
N TYR A 167 -2.62 4.68 12.44
CA TYR A 167 -1.22 4.29 12.47
C TYR A 167 -0.45 4.83 11.27
N ILE A 168 0.81 5.16 11.49
CA ILE A 168 1.80 5.34 10.43
C ILE A 168 2.96 4.41 10.72
N VAL A 169 3.31 3.50 9.82
CA VAL A 169 4.53 2.69 9.95
C VAL A 169 5.64 3.29 9.09
N ALA A 170 6.81 3.42 9.65
CA ALA A 170 8.01 3.90 8.98
C ALA A 170 9.15 2.91 9.13
N CYS A 171 9.97 2.78 8.09
CA CYS A 171 11.19 1.98 8.11
C CYS A 171 12.39 2.91 7.94
N PRO A 172 12.93 3.50 9.02
CA PRO A 172 14.05 4.43 8.94
C PRO A 172 15.31 3.71 8.48
N ASN A 173 16.13 4.40 7.68
CA ASN A 173 17.46 3.92 7.34
C ASN A 173 18.39 3.89 8.55
N ALA A 174 19.37 3.00 8.51
CA ALA A 174 20.40 2.83 9.53
C ALA A 174 19.92 2.41 10.92
N VAL A 175 18.63 2.05 11.07
CA VAL A 175 18.09 1.41 12.26
C VAL A 175 17.44 0.08 11.89
N GLN A 176 17.59 -0.92 12.73
CA GLN A 176 17.05 -2.26 12.50
C GLN A 176 15.61 -2.40 12.98
N TYR A 177 14.80 -1.33 12.84
CA TYR A 177 13.45 -1.28 13.36
C TYR A 177 12.49 -0.73 12.30
N ALA A 178 11.29 -1.33 12.22
CA ALA A 178 10.12 -0.63 11.77
C ALA A 178 9.53 0.13 12.95
N VAL A 179 9.10 1.35 12.75
CA VAL A 179 8.52 2.19 13.80
C VAL A 179 7.05 2.40 13.49
N VAL A 180 6.19 2.05 14.43
CA VAL A 180 4.76 2.33 14.37
C VAL A 180 4.48 3.57 15.20
N TYR A 181 4.05 4.62 14.55
CA TYR A 181 3.53 5.81 15.18
C TYR A 181 2.02 5.65 15.37
N CYS A 182 1.59 5.55 16.61
CA CYS A 182 0.18 5.62 16.95
C CYS A 182 -0.26 7.07 16.90
N ILE A 183 -1.37 7.34 16.23
CA ILE A 183 -1.94 8.68 16.10
C ILE A 183 -3.24 8.71 16.89
N TYR A 184 -3.36 9.67 17.78
CA TYR A 184 -4.55 9.95 18.55
C TYR A 184 -4.85 11.45 18.54
N GLU A 185 -6.11 11.85 18.29
CA GLU A 185 -6.50 13.24 18.06
C GLU A 185 -5.65 13.93 16.99
N GLY A 186 -5.23 13.14 15.97
CA GLY A 186 -4.40 13.62 14.86
C GLY A 186 -2.99 14.06 15.25
N LYS A 187 -2.45 13.53 16.35
CA LYS A 187 -1.07 13.74 16.84
C LYS A 187 -0.46 12.41 17.23
N GLN A 188 0.86 12.34 17.24
CA GLN A 188 1.52 11.14 17.77
C GLN A 188 1.18 10.94 19.24
N ASP A 189 0.67 9.78 19.58
CA ASP A 189 0.67 9.25 20.93
C ASP A 189 2.01 8.54 21.20
N LYS A 190 2.83 9.16 22.05
CA LYS A 190 4.19 8.65 22.32
C LYS A 190 4.18 7.40 23.20
N GLU A 191 3.16 7.22 24.03
CA GLU A 191 3.03 6.08 24.93
C GLU A 191 2.77 4.79 24.16
N PHE A 192 1.93 4.87 23.13
CA PHE A 192 1.56 3.73 22.29
C PHE A 192 2.38 3.60 21.00
N SER A 193 3.29 4.55 20.73
CA SER A 193 4.23 4.43 19.60
C SER A 193 5.40 3.54 19.99
N TYR A 194 5.77 2.61 19.08
CA TYR A 194 6.80 1.62 19.36
C TYR A 194 7.64 1.27 18.14
N GLY A 195 8.78 0.65 18.38
CA GLY A 195 9.65 0.11 17.36
C GLY A 195 9.68 -1.41 17.40
N VAL A 196 9.65 -2.03 16.22
CA VAL A 196 9.76 -3.49 16.07
C VAL A 196 11.02 -3.83 15.33
N LYS A 197 11.81 -4.72 15.93
CA LYS A 197 13.07 -5.15 15.32
C LYS A 197 12.81 -5.97 14.07
N ILE A 198 13.42 -5.57 12.95
CA ILE A 198 13.34 -6.31 11.70
C ILE A 198 14.57 -7.23 11.59
N GLY A 199 14.37 -8.55 11.65
CA GLY A 199 15.40 -9.55 11.54
C GLY A 199 15.96 -10.05 12.87
N ALA A 200 16.74 -11.14 12.80
CA ALA A 200 17.32 -11.78 13.97
C ALA A 200 18.34 -10.87 14.67
N ALA A 201 18.45 -11.02 15.99
CA ALA A 201 19.39 -10.28 16.83
C ALA A 201 20.86 -10.37 16.37
N GLU A 202 21.18 -11.36 15.56
CA GLU A 202 22.51 -11.70 15.11
C GLU A 202 22.97 -10.96 13.85
N ASN A 203 22.05 -10.28 13.16
CA ASN A 203 22.39 -9.55 11.94
C ASN A 203 22.92 -8.16 12.29
N THR A 204 24.25 -8.06 12.30
CA THR A 204 25.00 -6.82 12.52
C THR A 204 25.22 -6.01 11.24
N GLU A 205 24.65 -6.43 10.13
CA GLU A 205 24.81 -5.72 8.86
C GLU A 205 24.12 -4.36 8.90
N SER A 206 24.86 -3.35 8.50
CA SER A 206 24.35 -1.98 8.45
C SER A 206 23.16 -1.88 7.49
N TRP A 207 22.06 -1.42 7.98
CA TRP A 207 20.85 -1.11 7.21
C TRP A 207 21.09 0.12 6.35
N ASN A 208 21.81 -0.07 5.30
CA ASN A 208 22.26 1.08 4.50
C ASN A 208 21.27 1.46 3.41
N THR A 209 20.10 0.82 3.34
CA THR A 209 19.20 1.12 2.22
C THR A 209 17.80 0.52 2.40
N GLU A 210 16.86 1.24 1.91
CA GLU A 210 15.61 0.83 1.24
C GLU A 210 14.82 -0.28 1.96
N SER A 211 14.07 0.11 2.96
CA SER A 211 13.06 -0.73 3.60
C SER A 211 11.67 -0.16 3.37
N SER A 212 10.68 -1.01 3.28
CA SER A 212 9.28 -0.63 3.14
C SER A 212 8.41 -1.51 4.03
N ALA A 213 7.31 -0.98 4.52
CA ALA A 213 6.33 -1.74 5.28
C ALA A 213 4.91 -1.39 4.84
N ILE A 214 4.00 -2.35 4.91
CA ILE A 214 2.61 -2.19 4.50
C ILE A 214 1.74 -2.90 5.51
N PHE A 215 0.67 -2.25 5.98
CA PHE A 215 -0.32 -2.89 6.82
C PHE A 215 -1.09 -3.96 6.04
N LEU A 216 -1.35 -5.08 6.71
CA LEU A 216 -2.09 -6.22 6.17
C LEU A 216 -3.50 -6.35 6.73
N GLU A 217 -3.84 -5.53 7.70
CA GLU A 217 -5.14 -5.51 8.35
C GLU A 217 -5.61 -4.07 8.57
N PRO A 218 -6.92 -3.85 8.67
CA PRO A 218 -7.49 -2.56 9.01
C PRO A 218 -7.06 -2.07 10.39
N PHE A 219 -7.22 -0.77 10.62
CA PHE A 219 -7.01 -0.15 11.91
C PHE A 219 -7.94 -0.76 12.98
N SER A 220 -7.39 -0.96 14.17
CA SER A 220 -8.15 -1.33 15.36
C SER A 220 -7.76 -0.42 16.51
N SER A 221 -8.74 0.14 17.20
CA SER A 221 -8.57 0.90 18.45
C SER A 221 -8.64 0.01 19.70
N GLU A 222 -8.66 -1.31 19.55
CA GLU A 222 -8.68 -2.26 20.66
C GLU A 222 -7.41 -2.13 21.49
N ALA A 223 -7.57 -2.00 22.81
CA ALA A 223 -6.43 -1.85 23.71
C ALA A 223 -5.49 -3.06 23.63
N GLY A 224 -4.20 -2.79 23.42
CA GLY A 224 -3.18 -3.84 23.24
C GLY A 224 -3.12 -4.45 21.83
N HIS A 225 -3.92 -3.95 20.88
CA HIS A 225 -3.83 -4.36 19.49
C HIS A 225 -2.52 -3.89 18.86
N ALA A 226 -1.75 -4.83 18.33
CA ALA A 226 -0.57 -4.55 17.53
C ALA A 226 -0.91 -4.79 16.05
N PRO A 227 -0.84 -3.76 15.19
CA PRO A 227 -1.21 -3.91 13.80
C PRO A 227 -0.28 -4.87 13.07
N LYS A 228 -0.85 -5.75 12.25
CA LYS A 228 -0.06 -6.63 11.39
C LYS A 228 0.40 -5.88 10.16
N PHE A 229 1.68 -5.97 9.89
CA PHE A 229 2.26 -5.44 8.67
C PHE A 229 3.34 -6.37 8.12
N ILE A 230 3.58 -6.28 6.83
CA ILE A 230 4.71 -6.92 6.16
C ILE A 230 5.76 -5.85 5.87
N ALA A 231 6.99 -6.12 6.28
CA ALA A 231 8.12 -5.25 5.99
C ALA A 231 9.12 -6.01 5.11
N ARG A 232 9.73 -5.30 4.20
CA ARG A 232 10.80 -5.81 3.36
C ARG A 232 12.06 -5.00 3.54
N HIS A 233 13.15 -5.69 3.76
CA HIS A 233 14.51 -5.17 3.70
C HIS A 233 15.26 -5.77 2.52
N ARG A 234 16.09 -4.98 1.90
CA ARG A 234 16.88 -5.38 0.72
C ARG A 234 17.68 -6.67 0.92
N SER A 235 18.30 -6.84 2.08
CA SER A 235 19.22 -7.95 2.34
C SER A 235 18.56 -9.16 3.00
N PHE A 236 17.39 -9.01 3.63
CA PHE A 236 16.79 -10.03 4.50
C PHE A 236 15.48 -10.65 3.99
N GLY A 237 15.01 -10.23 2.84
CA GLY A 237 13.74 -10.70 2.30
C GLY A 237 12.53 -10.02 2.92
N ASN A 238 11.43 -10.73 3.05
CA ASN A 238 10.16 -10.21 3.58
C ASN A 238 9.92 -10.76 5.00
N TYR A 239 9.39 -9.91 5.85
CA TYR A 239 9.12 -10.23 7.24
C TYR A 239 7.65 -9.90 7.58
N ARG A 240 7.12 -10.56 8.63
CA ARG A 240 5.80 -10.28 9.18
C ARG A 240 5.94 -9.95 10.66
N LEU A 241 5.20 -8.94 11.12
CA LEU A 241 5.10 -8.62 12.55
C LEU A 241 4.39 -9.74 13.30
N SER A 242 4.92 -10.12 14.47
CA SER A 242 4.18 -10.95 15.41
C SER A 242 3.08 -10.16 16.13
N ALA A 243 2.05 -10.86 16.59
CA ALA A 243 0.83 -10.23 17.12
C ALA A 243 1.01 -9.47 18.45
N ASP A 244 2.10 -9.67 19.15
CA ASP A 244 2.36 -9.02 20.46
C ASP A 244 3.01 -7.62 20.34
N GLY A 245 3.35 -7.19 19.12
CA GLY A 245 3.91 -5.86 18.84
C GLY A 245 5.32 -5.60 19.37
N GLU A 246 5.83 -6.43 20.27
CA GLU A 246 7.15 -6.27 20.89
C GLU A 246 8.21 -7.20 20.30
N SER A 247 7.78 -8.27 19.65
CA SER A 247 8.69 -9.24 19.04
C SER A 247 9.34 -8.74 17.76
N ALA A 248 10.44 -9.37 17.40
CA ALA A 248 11.01 -9.22 16.07
C ALA A 248 10.03 -9.70 15.00
N LEU A 249 10.12 -9.13 13.81
CA LEU A 249 9.34 -9.59 12.67
C LEU A 249 9.75 -11.01 12.27
N ASP A 250 8.79 -11.91 12.14
CA ASP A 250 9.02 -13.27 11.68
C ASP A 250 9.32 -13.28 10.18
N LYS A 251 10.33 -14.06 9.80
CA LYS A 251 10.70 -14.21 8.40
C LYS A 251 9.62 -14.96 7.63
N VAL A 252 9.13 -14.36 6.55
CA VAL A 252 8.24 -15.01 5.60
C VAL A 252 9.08 -15.85 4.63
N SER A 253 9.36 -17.10 4.99
CA SER A 253 10.24 -18.00 4.23
C SER A 253 9.66 -18.47 2.90
N THR A 254 8.36 -18.32 2.70
CA THR A 254 7.65 -18.70 1.47
C THR A 254 7.93 -17.76 0.29
N ILE A 255 8.31 -16.50 0.57
CA ILE A 255 8.62 -15.51 -0.46
C ILE A 255 10.10 -15.58 -0.78
N SER A 256 10.44 -16.18 -1.92
CA SER A 256 11.81 -16.43 -2.37
C SER A 256 12.35 -15.35 -3.30
N TRP A 257 12.03 -14.09 -3.07
CA TRP A 257 12.59 -13.01 -3.88
C TRP A 257 14.08 -12.85 -3.61
N ASP A 258 14.87 -12.68 -4.68
CA ASP A 258 16.32 -12.55 -4.60
C ASP A 258 16.73 -11.33 -3.77
N PRO A 259 17.27 -11.50 -2.56
CA PRO A 259 17.61 -10.40 -1.67
C PRO A 259 18.80 -9.57 -2.17
N THR A 260 19.63 -10.12 -3.06
CA THR A 260 20.84 -9.45 -3.54
C THR A 260 20.55 -8.32 -4.51
N ASN A 261 19.27 -8.12 -4.85
CA ASN A 261 18.85 -7.14 -5.82
C ASN A 261 18.47 -5.81 -5.19
N ALA A 262 19.36 -4.88 -5.30
CA ALA A 262 19.29 -3.55 -4.72
C ALA A 262 18.09 -2.69 -5.11
N SER A 263 17.47 -3.01 -6.22
CA SER A 263 16.47 -2.15 -6.87
C SER A 263 15.02 -2.57 -6.60
N THR A 264 14.76 -3.51 -5.70
CA THR A 264 13.48 -4.20 -5.61
C THR A 264 12.75 -4.04 -4.29
N THR A 265 12.96 -2.94 -3.59
CA THR A 265 12.32 -2.69 -2.30
C THR A 265 10.89 -2.23 -2.39
N ASN A 266 10.49 -1.73 -3.55
CA ASN A 266 9.12 -1.29 -3.75
C ASN A 266 8.22 -2.48 -4.01
N PHE A 267 7.21 -2.58 -3.20
CA PHE A 267 6.17 -3.59 -3.28
C PHE A 267 4.85 -3.02 -2.79
N THR A 268 3.77 -3.68 -3.10
CA THR A 268 2.49 -3.49 -2.44
C THR A 268 1.99 -4.82 -1.92
N ALA A 269 1.13 -4.78 -0.92
CA ALA A 269 0.51 -5.97 -0.35
C ALA A 269 -0.95 -5.67 0.01
N PHE A 270 -1.78 -6.70 0.00
CA PHE A 270 -3.19 -6.60 0.34
C PHE A 270 -3.69 -7.94 0.88
N THR A 271 -4.84 -7.91 1.54
CA THR A 271 -5.49 -9.10 2.08
C THR A 271 -6.87 -9.28 1.46
N VAL A 272 -7.17 -10.48 0.97
CA VAL A 272 -8.47 -10.87 0.42
C VAL A 272 -8.85 -12.23 1.00
N GLY A 273 -10.06 -12.34 1.55
CA GLY A 273 -10.54 -13.61 2.10
C GLY A 273 -9.68 -14.17 3.25
N GLY A 274 -9.01 -13.32 4.02
CA GLY A 274 -8.11 -13.72 5.10
C GLY A 274 -6.71 -14.14 4.65
N GLU A 275 -6.42 -14.16 3.35
CA GLU A 275 -5.12 -14.44 2.78
C GLU A 275 -4.41 -13.15 2.36
N SER A 276 -3.11 -13.08 2.61
CA SER A 276 -2.27 -11.95 2.20
C SER A 276 -1.53 -12.25 0.92
N TYR A 277 -1.43 -11.23 0.08
CA TYR A 277 -0.77 -11.26 -1.21
C TYR A 277 0.23 -10.13 -1.32
N ILE A 278 1.30 -10.33 -2.08
CA ILE A 278 2.36 -9.36 -2.27
C ILE A 278 2.71 -9.23 -3.75
N VAL A 279 2.90 -7.99 -4.19
CA VAL A 279 3.30 -7.62 -5.55
C VAL A 279 4.65 -6.94 -5.50
N GLY A 280 5.58 -7.40 -6.30
CA GLY A 280 6.89 -6.76 -6.38
C GLY A 280 7.72 -7.24 -7.57
N ASN A 281 8.87 -6.61 -7.70
CA ASN A 281 9.85 -6.95 -8.74
C ASN A 281 10.47 -8.31 -8.51
N GLN A 282 10.64 -9.02 -9.62
CA GLN A 282 11.41 -10.25 -9.66
C GLN A 282 12.47 -10.23 -10.77
N LYS A 283 13.35 -11.18 -10.71
CA LYS A 283 14.26 -11.46 -11.81
C LYS A 283 13.52 -12.23 -12.88
N ASP A 284 13.51 -11.69 -14.10
CA ASP A 284 12.95 -12.39 -15.26
C ASP A 284 13.65 -13.75 -15.40
N PRO A 285 12.93 -14.88 -15.33
CA PRO A 285 13.52 -16.21 -15.37
C PRO A 285 14.18 -16.54 -16.70
N VAL A 286 13.80 -15.85 -17.79
CA VAL A 286 14.33 -16.08 -19.13
C VAL A 286 15.55 -15.22 -19.42
N THR A 287 15.44 -13.91 -19.15
CA THR A 287 16.50 -12.95 -19.49
C THR A 287 17.47 -12.70 -18.35
N GLY A 288 17.15 -13.10 -17.14
CA GLY A 288 17.89 -12.80 -15.93
C GLY A 288 17.89 -11.33 -15.53
N LYS A 289 17.15 -10.47 -16.25
CA LYS A 289 17.01 -9.04 -15.97
C LYS A 289 15.97 -8.81 -14.88
N ARG A 290 16.20 -7.83 -14.04
CA ARG A 290 15.43 -7.58 -12.83
C ARG A 290 14.43 -6.43 -12.96
N THR A 291 14.54 -5.63 -13.97
CA THR A 291 13.85 -4.34 -14.09
C THR A 291 12.56 -4.41 -14.88
N HIS A 292 12.21 -5.55 -15.42
CA HIS A 292 11.11 -5.69 -16.37
C HIS A 292 10.09 -6.77 -16.04
N TYR A 293 10.22 -7.40 -14.86
CA TYR A 293 9.42 -8.56 -14.49
C TYR A 293 8.90 -8.44 -13.07
N TRP A 294 7.62 -8.65 -12.88
CA TRP A 294 6.93 -8.56 -11.61
C TRP A 294 6.06 -9.79 -11.37
N GLU A 295 5.82 -10.06 -10.11
CA GLU A 295 5.00 -11.18 -9.67
C GLU A 295 4.02 -10.75 -8.60
N LEU A 296 2.84 -11.37 -8.63
CA LEU A 296 1.91 -11.45 -7.53
C LEU A 296 2.07 -12.83 -6.88
N GLN A 297 2.41 -12.86 -5.61
CA GLN A 297 2.56 -14.10 -4.87
C GLN A 297 1.64 -14.13 -3.65
N LYS A 298 1.16 -15.35 -3.32
CA LYS A 298 0.44 -15.64 -2.08
C LYS A 298 1.47 -15.75 -0.94
N VAL A 299 1.29 -14.96 0.13
CA VAL A 299 2.27 -14.89 1.23
C VAL A 299 2.39 -16.21 1.98
N SER A 300 1.28 -16.92 2.20
CA SER A 300 1.27 -18.17 2.99
C SER A 300 1.99 -19.35 2.31
N THR A 301 2.03 -19.38 0.97
CA THR A 301 2.58 -20.52 0.19
C THR A 301 3.76 -20.14 -0.70
N GLY A 302 3.92 -18.86 -1.05
CA GLY A 302 4.87 -18.41 -2.06
C GLY A 302 4.43 -18.72 -3.50
N GLU A 303 3.20 -19.17 -3.69
CA GLU A 303 2.65 -19.45 -5.01
C GLU A 303 2.55 -18.17 -5.84
N THR A 304 3.12 -18.20 -7.06
CA THR A 304 2.99 -17.11 -8.04
C THR A 304 1.69 -17.27 -8.81
N LEU A 305 0.79 -16.29 -8.67
CA LEU A 305 -0.55 -16.29 -9.28
C LEU A 305 -0.60 -15.48 -10.58
N VAL A 306 0.18 -14.42 -10.64
CA VAL A 306 0.25 -13.51 -11.79
C VAL A 306 1.70 -13.13 -12.04
N THR A 307 2.08 -13.09 -13.30
CA THR A 307 3.34 -12.49 -13.73
C THR A 307 3.07 -11.50 -14.85
N TRP A 308 3.84 -10.43 -14.88
CA TRP A 308 3.83 -9.53 -16.03
C TRP A 308 5.19 -8.90 -16.25
N SER A 309 5.46 -8.58 -17.50
CA SER A 309 6.73 -8.00 -17.90
C SER A 309 6.52 -6.81 -18.81
N MET A 310 7.43 -5.86 -18.75
CA MET A 310 7.56 -4.82 -19.76
C MET A 310 8.16 -5.37 -21.04
N PRO A 311 7.90 -4.73 -22.18
CA PRO A 311 8.60 -5.04 -23.41
C PRO A 311 10.12 -4.98 -23.25
N THR A 312 10.80 -5.92 -23.89
CA THR A 312 12.27 -5.96 -23.87
C THR A 312 12.83 -4.73 -24.58
N GLY A 313 13.61 -3.92 -23.86
CA GLY A 313 14.25 -2.71 -24.40
C GLY A 313 13.91 -1.42 -23.68
N GLU A 314 12.82 -1.35 -22.94
CA GLU A 314 12.53 -0.22 -22.06
C GLU A 314 13.34 -0.36 -20.77
N ALA A 315 14.22 0.58 -20.53
CA ALA A 315 14.97 0.62 -19.28
C ALA A 315 14.04 1.02 -18.13
N CYS A 316 13.56 0.06 -17.37
CA CYS A 316 12.87 0.35 -16.11
C CYS A 316 13.84 1.06 -15.16
N ASN A 317 13.46 2.22 -14.67
CA ASN A 317 14.19 2.83 -13.58
C ASN A 317 14.05 1.93 -12.33
N TYR A 318 15.07 1.92 -11.47
CA TYR A 318 15.12 1.15 -10.23
C TYR A 318 13.99 1.47 -9.24
N ASN A 319 13.23 2.53 -9.45
CA ASN A 319 12.27 3.09 -8.51
C ASN A 319 10.82 2.88 -8.94
N VAL A 320 10.45 1.65 -9.29
CA VAL A 320 9.06 1.32 -9.60
C VAL A 320 8.21 1.41 -8.33
N GLY A 321 7.22 2.28 -8.33
CA GLY A 321 6.24 2.40 -7.24
C GLY A 321 5.03 1.51 -7.49
N PHE A 322 4.47 0.94 -6.41
CA PHE A 322 3.22 0.19 -6.43
C PHE A 322 2.24 0.72 -5.41
N ALA A 323 0.96 0.62 -5.72
CA ALA A 323 -0.14 0.74 -4.77
C ALA A 323 -1.24 -0.26 -5.13
N SER A 324 -2.03 -0.66 -4.16
CA SER A 324 -3.15 -1.59 -4.38
C SER A 324 -4.34 -1.24 -3.50
N SER A 325 -5.53 -1.61 -3.96
CA SER A 325 -6.75 -1.55 -3.16
C SER A 325 -7.68 -2.69 -3.52
N VAL A 326 -8.31 -3.24 -2.50
CA VAL A 326 -9.32 -4.28 -2.65
C VAL A 326 -10.68 -3.63 -2.85
N ASN A 327 -11.40 -4.03 -3.89
CA ASN A 327 -12.76 -3.59 -4.16
C ASN A 327 -13.77 -4.44 -3.38
N GLU A 328 -15.00 -3.95 -3.24
CA GLU A 328 -16.08 -4.63 -2.53
C GLU A 328 -16.43 -6.01 -3.14
N ASP A 329 -16.24 -6.17 -4.45
CA ASP A 329 -16.46 -7.44 -5.16
C ASP A 329 -15.29 -8.44 -5.03
N GLY A 330 -14.25 -8.09 -4.29
CA GLY A 330 -13.04 -8.90 -4.11
C GLY A 330 -12.02 -8.78 -5.24
N SER A 331 -12.29 -8.02 -6.29
CA SER A 331 -11.27 -7.65 -7.28
C SER A 331 -10.26 -6.68 -6.66
N VAL A 332 -9.06 -6.58 -7.26
CA VAL A 332 -8.01 -5.71 -6.72
C VAL A 332 -7.49 -4.79 -7.79
N ASN A 333 -7.48 -3.49 -7.50
CA ASN A 333 -6.77 -2.52 -8.31
C ASN A 333 -5.28 -2.56 -7.96
N ILE A 334 -4.43 -2.62 -8.95
CA ILE A 334 -2.97 -2.53 -8.81
C ILE A 334 -2.49 -1.37 -9.67
N TYR A 335 -1.80 -0.43 -9.05
CA TYR A 335 -1.18 0.69 -9.75
C TYR A 335 0.33 0.48 -9.78
N GLN A 336 0.94 0.82 -10.91
CA GLN A 336 2.37 0.72 -11.12
C GLN A 336 2.89 2.01 -11.74
N PHE A 337 3.88 2.60 -11.11
CA PHE A 337 4.54 3.81 -11.60
C PHE A 337 6.01 3.52 -11.90
N ASN A 338 6.40 3.74 -13.16
CA ASN A 338 7.78 3.72 -13.62
C ASN A 338 8.20 5.13 -13.98
N PRO A 339 9.02 5.80 -13.17
CA PRO A 339 9.48 7.17 -13.44
C PRO A 339 10.12 7.30 -14.82
N GLY A 340 9.67 8.29 -15.59
CA GLY A 340 10.13 8.55 -16.95
C GLY A 340 9.58 7.60 -18.02
N ILE A 341 8.77 6.62 -17.64
CA ILE A 341 8.24 5.62 -18.57
C ILE A 341 6.72 5.66 -18.56
N ARG A 342 6.08 5.17 -17.48
CA ARG A 342 4.63 5.07 -17.43
C ARG A 342 4.03 5.02 -16.04
N LEU A 343 2.77 5.38 -15.95
CA LEU A 343 1.83 5.05 -14.89
C LEU A 343 0.76 4.14 -15.47
N ALA A 344 0.51 3.00 -14.84
CA ALA A 344 -0.48 2.03 -15.31
C ALA A 344 -1.38 1.57 -14.17
N LYS A 345 -2.63 1.26 -14.51
CA LYS A 345 -3.58 0.60 -13.62
C LYS A 345 -3.98 -0.73 -14.21
N TYR A 346 -3.98 -1.72 -13.34
CA TYR A 346 -4.46 -3.08 -13.61
C TYR A 346 -5.62 -3.43 -12.69
N THR A 347 -6.50 -4.29 -13.16
CA THR A 347 -7.50 -4.96 -12.34
C THR A 347 -7.21 -6.46 -12.29
N LEU A 348 -7.05 -6.96 -11.08
CA LEU A 348 -6.97 -8.37 -10.76
C LEU A 348 -8.40 -8.88 -10.53
N ALA A 349 -8.82 -9.93 -11.23
CA ALA A 349 -10.17 -10.44 -11.14
C ALA A 349 -10.48 -10.98 -9.72
N ALA A 350 -11.70 -10.89 -9.27
CA ALA A 350 -12.10 -11.32 -7.92
C ALA A 350 -11.80 -12.81 -7.62
N ASP A 351 -11.75 -13.64 -8.66
CA ASP A 351 -11.44 -15.07 -8.56
C ASP A 351 -9.97 -15.40 -8.88
N PHE A 352 -9.07 -14.42 -8.77
CA PHE A 352 -7.66 -14.57 -9.14
C PHE A 352 -6.93 -15.67 -8.37
N SER A 353 -7.34 -15.92 -7.13
CA SER A 353 -6.73 -16.92 -6.25
C SER A 353 -7.26 -18.34 -6.45
N GLY A 354 -8.21 -18.55 -7.38
CA GLY A 354 -8.92 -19.81 -7.52
C GLY A 354 -9.86 -20.12 -6.34
N ILE A 355 -9.85 -19.30 -5.29
CA ILE A 355 -10.88 -19.28 -4.28
C ILE A 355 -12.03 -18.52 -4.94
N ASN A 356 -13.00 -19.23 -5.45
CA ASN A 356 -14.30 -18.62 -5.69
C ASN A 356 -14.73 -18.08 -4.32
N ASN A 357 -14.53 -16.78 -4.08
CA ASN A 357 -15.40 -16.10 -3.16
C ASN A 357 -16.77 -16.28 -3.75
N VAL A 358 -17.45 -17.29 -3.29
CA VAL A 358 -18.89 -17.37 -3.42
C VAL A 358 -19.35 -16.18 -2.57
N ILE A 359 -19.37 -14.99 -3.20
CA ILE A 359 -20.42 -14.03 -2.88
C ILE A 359 -21.64 -14.83 -3.29
N ALA A 360 -22.13 -15.62 -2.34
CA ALA A 360 -23.33 -16.37 -2.54
C ALA A 360 -24.36 -15.30 -2.81
N ASP A 361 -24.78 -15.21 -4.06
CA ASP A 361 -26.00 -14.51 -4.38
C ASP A 361 -26.95 -14.93 -3.27
N ALA A 362 -27.38 -13.96 -2.48
CA ALA A 362 -28.29 -14.24 -1.42
C ALA A 362 -29.50 -14.85 -2.14
N ASP A 363 -29.62 -16.18 -2.09
CA ASP A 363 -30.82 -16.83 -2.55
C ASP A 363 -31.91 -16.31 -1.62
N GLU A 364 -32.55 -15.23 -2.06
CA GLU A 364 -33.61 -14.56 -1.30
C GLU A 364 -34.78 -15.52 -1.02
N ASN A 365 -34.82 -16.64 -1.73
CA ASN A 365 -35.79 -17.72 -1.54
C ASN A 365 -35.27 -18.81 -0.60
N ALA A 366 -33.99 -18.79 -0.17
CA ALA A 366 -33.50 -19.76 0.79
C ALA A 366 -34.18 -19.57 2.16
N PRO A 367 -34.47 -20.64 2.89
CA PRO A 367 -35.03 -20.55 4.22
C PRO A 367 -34.10 -19.77 5.16
N VAL A 368 -34.72 -18.89 5.95
CA VAL A 368 -34.00 -18.15 6.99
C VAL A 368 -33.78 -19.08 8.20
N GLU A 369 -32.55 -19.17 8.63
CA GLU A 369 -32.14 -19.91 9.82
C GLU A 369 -31.51 -18.96 10.84
N TYR A 370 -31.70 -19.22 12.12
CA TYR A 370 -31.10 -18.44 13.19
C TYR A 370 -30.19 -19.33 14.05
N TYR A 371 -29.07 -18.74 14.49
CA TYR A 371 -28.09 -19.39 15.35
C TYR A 371 -27.72 -18.47 16.52
N ASN A 372 -27.51 -19.05 17.69
CA ASN A 372 -26.92 -18.30 18.81
C ASN A 372 -25.41 -18.09 18.58
N LEU A 373 -24.75 -17.34 19.47
CA LEU A 373 -23.31 -17.07 19.33
C LEU A 373 -22.42 -18.31 19.50
N GLN A 374 -22.96 -19.42 20.02
CA GLN A 374 -22.28 -20.74 20.12
C GLN A 374 -22.47 -21.58 18.86
N GLY A 375 -23.15 -21.04 17.83
CA GLY A 375 -23.40 -21.77 16.57
C GLY A 375 -24.55 -22.79 16.64
N VAL A 376 -25.34 -22.80 17.72
CA VAL A 376 -26.49 -23.69 17.87
C VAL A 376 -27.70 -23.05 17.18
N LYS A 377 -28.36 -23.84 16.31
CA LYS A 377 -29.58 -23.40 15.61
C LYS A 377 -30.73 -23.18 16.61
N VAL A 378 -31.44 -22.07 16.46
CA VAL A 378 -32.61 -21.70 17.25
C VAL A 378 -33.81 -21.52 16.34
N GLU A 379 -34.98 -21.96 16.79
CA GLU A 379 -36.20 -21.85 15.97
C GLU A 379 -36.70 -20.41 15.91
N LYS A 380 -36.56 -19.66 17.01
CA LYS A 380 -36.99 -18.27 17.12
C LYS A 380 -35.96 -17.48 17.97
N PRO A 381 -35.38 -16.40 17.43
CA PRO A 381 -34.51 -15.53 18.23
C PRO A 381 -35.37 -14.69 19.17
N GLU A 382 -35.09 -14.73 20.47
CA GLU A 382 -35.76 -13.93 21.51
C GLU A 382 -34.70 -13.35 22.45
N ASN A 383 -34.75 -12.03 22.68
CA ASN A 383 -33.90 -11.31 23.67
C ASN A 383 -32.40 -11.63 23.58
N GLY A 384 -31.71 -11.07 22.58
CA GLY A 384 -30.28 -11.23 22.50
C GLY A 384 -29.69 -11.07 21.11
N ILE A 385 -28.44 -11.48 20.98
CA ILE A 385 -27.68 -11.40 19.72
C ILE A 385 -27.69 -12.78 19.06
N PHE A 386 -28.05 -12.81 17.79
CA PHE A 386 -28.14 -14.01 16.97
C PHE A 386 -27.49 -13.80 15.60
N ILE A 387 -27.19 -14.88 14.92
CA ILE A 387 -26.76 -14.90 13.53
C ILE A 387 -27.96 -15.34 12.68
N LYS A 388 -28.47 -14.45 11.84
CA LYS A 388 -29.44 -14.79 10.79
C LYS A 388 -28.68 -15.30 9.58
N LYS A 389 -28.95 -16.52 9.15
CA LYS A 389 -28.40 -17.13 7.93
C LYS A 389 -29.53 -17.31 6.92
N GLN A 390 -29.31 -16.89 5.67
CA GLN A 390 -30.21 -17.12 4.53
C GLN A 390 -29.35 -17.50 3.33
N GLY A 391 -29.48 -18.74 2.90
CA GLY A 391 -28.53 -19.31 1.95
C GLY A 391 -27.10 -19.26 2.49
N ALA A 392 -26.20 -18.65 1.77
CA ALA A 392 -24.81 -18.45 2.20
C ALA A 392 -24.58 -17.13 2.97
N LYS A 393 -25.55 -16.23 3.02
CA LYS A 393 -25.43 -14.95 3.72
C LYS A 393 -25.70 -15.11 5.21
N ALA A 394 -24.75 -14.70 6.05
CA ALA A 394 -24.91 -14.64 7.50
C ALA A 394 -24.85 -13.19 7.99
N THR A 395 -25.77 -12.79 8.84
CA THR A 395 -25.85 -11.41 9.37
C THR A 395 -26.10 -11.47 10.87
N LYS A 396 -25.37 -10.66 11.65
CA LYS A 396 -25.64 -10.48 13.07
C LYS A 396 -26.90 -9.64 13.26
N ILE A 397 -27.82 -10.10 14.08
CA ILE A 397 -29.05 -9.41 14.44
C ILE A 397 -29.20 -9.32 15.95
N VAL A 398 -29.90 -8.29 16.40
CA VAL A 398 -30.39 -8.16 17.79
C VAL A 398 -31.88 -8.44 17.75
N ALA A 399 -32.32 -9.45 18.49
CA ALA A 399 -33.75 -9.72 18.71
C ALA A 399 -34.18 -9.10 20.04
N GLU A 400 -35.31 -8.41 20.03
CA GLU A 400 -35.99 -7.84 21.19
C GLU A 400 -37.04 -8.79 21.73
#